data_db102008ac8e73f9f334efa24111cbbb
#
_entry.id   db102008ac8e73f9f334efa24111cbbb
#
_cell.length_a   1.000
_cell.length_b   1.000
_cell.length_c   1.000
_cell.angle_alpha   90.00
_cell.angle_beta   90.00
_cell.angle_gamma   90.00
#
_symmetry.space_group_name_H-M   'P 1'
#
loop_
_entity.id
_entity.type
_entity.pdbx_description
1 polymer ?
#
loop_
_entity_poly.entity_id
_entity_poly.type
_entity_poly.pdbx_seq_one_letter_code
_entity_poly.pdbx_strand_id
1 'polypeptide(L)'
;MTRYEVETGVYYRWRIASDGLEEYKLLAPELFKESWIDQVVIEEKEVKPFGLHAVEFDDEGEIDIWFIPQRPGEYSYYVEGLETQGFSGVFVVK
;
A
#
# COMPACT_ATOMS: atom_id res chain seq x y z
N MET A 1 -8.31 -11.28 -6.56
CA MET A 1 -7.65 -10.00 -6.88
C MET A 1 -8.61 -8.84 -6.59
N THR A 2 -8.14 -7.85 -5.86
CA THR A 2 -8.93 -6.68 -5.52
C THR A 2 -8.56 -5.51 -6.43
N ARG A 3 -9.57 -4.79 -6.88
CA ARG A 3 -9.39 -3.62 -7.74
C ARG A 3 -9.90 -2.38 -7.01
N TYR A 4 -9.04 -1.40 -6.82
CA TYR A 4 -9.41 -0.11 -6.24
C TYR A 4 -9.38 0.95 -7.32
N GLU A 5 -10.43 1.76 -7.39
CA GLU A 5 -10.48 2.90 -8.30
C GLU A 5 -10.35 4.17 -7.50
N VAL A 6 -9.34 4.95 -7.81
CA VAL A 6 -9.01 6.18 -7.10
C VAL A 6 -8.75 7.31 -8.10
N GLU A 7 -8.68 8.53 -7.63
CA GLU A 7 -8.50 9.71 -8.47
C GLU A 7 -7.20 10.41 -8.18
N THR A 8 -6.56 10.89 -9.24
CA THR A 8 -5.37 11.71 -9.14
C THR A 8 -5.65 12.96 -8.30
N GLY A 9 -4.75 13.27 -7.40
CA GLY A 9 -4.83 14.48 -6.57
C GLY A 9 -5.72 14.36 -5.34
N VAL A 10 -6.34 13.22 -5.12
CA VAL A 10 -7.21 13.00 -3.95
C VAL A 10 -6.42 12.30 -2.85
N TYR A 11 -6.70 12.67 -1.61
CA TYR A 11 -6.00 12.15 -0.43
C TYR A 11 -6.70 10.90 0.06
N TYR A 12 -5.95 9.77 0.13
CA TYR A 12 -6.49 8.47 0.54
C TYR A 12 -5.73 7.89 1.71
N ARG A 13 -6.47 7.09 2.48
CA ARG A 13 -5.88 6.21 3.48
C ARG A 13 -6.03 4.77 3.00
N TRP A 14 -4.93 4.07 2.90
CA TRP A 14 -4.93 2.63 2.61
C TRP A 14 -4.60 1.89 3.89
N ARG A 15 -5.60 1.26 4.46
CA ARG A 15 -5.43 0.47 5.68
C ARG A 15 -5.15 -0.97 5.31
N ILE A 16 -4.02 -1.49 5.79
CA ILE A 16 -3.57 -2.85 5.53
C ILE A 16 -3.50 -3.56 6.86
N ALA A 17 -4.17 -4.72 6.96
CA ALA A 17 -4.22 -5.49 8.19
C ALA A 17 -3.62 -6.87 7.98
N SER A 18 -2.94 -7.38 8.98
CA SER A 18 -2.35 -8.72 8.98
C SER A 18 -2.85 -9.50 10.20
N ASP A 19 -3.10 -10.80 9.99
CA ASP A 19 -3.50 -11.70 11.06
C ASP A 19 -2.29 -12.23 11.87
N GLY A 20 -1.08 -11.97 11.41
CA GLY A 20 0.14 -12.35 12.10
C GLY A 20 0.54 -13.81 11.96
N LEU A 21 -0.14 -14.59 11.12
CA LEU A 21 0.15 -16.01 10.96
C LEU A 21 1.48 -16.26 10.24
N GLU A 22 1.89 -15.34 9.40
CA GLU A 22 3.15 -15.40 8.66
C GLU A 22 3.73 -14.00 8.55
N GLU A 23 4.95 -13.91 8.07
CA GLU A 23 5.53 -12.63 7.71
C GLU A 23 5.00 -12.25 6.34
N TYR A 24 4.46 -11.04 6.21
CA TYR A 24 3.91 -10.56 4.94
C TYR A 24 4.61 -9.28 4.54
N LYS A 25 5.12 -9.25 3.32
CA LYS A 25 5.72 -8.05 2.76
C LYS A 25 4.87 -7.58 1.59
N LEU A 26 4.26 -6.42 1.76
CA LEU A 26 3.40 -5.83 0.74
C LEU A 26 4.20 -4.84 -0.10
N LEU A 27 4.14 -5.00 -1.41
CA LEU A 27 4.81 -4.12 -2.35
C LEU A 27 3.79 -3.49 -3.29
N ALA A 28 3.96 -2.20 -3.53
CA ALA A 28 3.24 -1.46 -4.57
C ALA A 28 4.20 -0.43 -5.14
N PRO A 29 5.34 -0.87 -5.72
CA PRO A 29 6.44 0.04 -6.04
C PRO A 29 6.06 1.13 -7.03
N GLU A 30 5.28 0.80 -8.04
CA GLU A 30 4.91 1.80 -9.05
C GLU A 30 3.90 2.81 -8.49
N LEU A 31 2.95 2.36 -7.67
CA LEU A 31 2.01 3.26 -7.02
C LEU A 31 2.74 4.24 -6.10
N PHE A 32 3.65 3.70 -5.27
CA PHE A 32 4.40 4.52 -4.31
C PHE A 32 5.31 5.51 -5.04
N LYS A 33 5.90 5.10 -6.15
CA LYS A 33 6.75 5.96 -6.95
C LYS A 33 5.98 7.13 -7.57
N GLU A 34 4.74 6.88 -7.99
CA GLU A 34 3.89 7.86 -8.65
C GLU A 34 2.91 8.54 -7.69
N SER A 35 3.18 8.49 -6.39
CA SER A 35 2.33 9.09 -5.37
C SER A 35 3.16 9.96 -4.43
N TRP A 36 2.49 10.93 -3.83
CA TRP A 36 3.05 11.63 -2.68
C TRP A 36 2.62 10.86 -1.44
N ILE A 37 3.59 10.37 -0.69
CA ILE A 37 3.33 9.63 0.56
C ILE A 37 3.39 10.64 1.70
N ASP A 38 2.24 10.93 2.29
CA ASP A 38 2.18 11.87 3.41
C ASP A 38 2.74 11.25 4.69
N GLN A 39 2.23 10.07 5.02
CA GLN A 39 2.67 9.40 6.23
C GLN A 39 2.30 7.94 6.23
N VAL A 40 3.04 7.16 7.03
CA VAL A 40 2.73 5.78 7.33
C VAL A 40 2.47 5.71 8.83
N VAL A 41 1.30 5.24 9.23
CA VAL A 41 0.90 5.19 10.65
C VAL A 41 0.97 3.76 11.12
N ILE A 42 1.76 3.52 12.15
CA ILE A 42 1.96 2.21 12.77
C ILE A 42 1.77 2.38 14.27
N GLU A 43 0.72 1.73 14.82
CA GLU A 43 0.45 1.78 16.26
C GLU A 43 0.48 3.21 16.81
N GLU A 44 -0.29 4.10 16.21
CA GLU A 44 -0.41 5.50 16.59
C GLU A 44 0.87 6.33 16.42
N LYS A 45 1.86 5.78 15.73
CA LYS A 45 3.09 6.50 15.40
C LYS A 45 3.11 6.84 13.93
N GLU A 46 3.46 8.07 13.62
CA GLU A 46 3.49 8.57 12.24
C GLU A 46 4.93 8.61 11.73
N VAL A 47 5.16 7.97 10.60
CA VAL A 47 6.43 8.02 9.88
C VAL A 47 6.23 8.92 8.67
N LYS A 48 7.11 9.87 8.48
CA LYS A 48 7.05 10.84 7.37
C LYS A 48 8.18 10.55 6.38
N PRO A 49 7.98 9.62 5.44
CA PRO A 49 9.05 9.22 4.53
C PRO A 49 9.13 10.11 3.30
N PHE A 50 10.29 10.14 2.65
CA PHE A 50 10.41 10.75 1.32
C PHE A 50 9.79 9.87 0.25
N GLY A 51 9.79 8.58 0.48
CA GLY A 51 9.20 7.61 -0.43
C GLY A 51 8.99 6.32 0.33
N LEU A 52 8.40 5.35 -0.35
CA LEU A 52 8.05 4.08 0.27
C LEU A 52 8.36 2.95 -0.70
N HIS A 53 9.03 1.93 -0.23
CA HIS A 53 9.34 0.75 -1.02
C HIS A 53 8.32 -0.36 -0.74
N ALA A 54 8.13 -0.68 0.54
CA ALA A 54 7.29 -1.78 0.97
C ALA A 54 6.91 -1.60 2.44
N VAL A 55 5.91 -2.34 2.88
CA VAL A 55 5.62 -2.50 4.30
C VAL A 55 5.64 -3.98 4.62
N GLU A 56 6.14 -4.33 5.79
CA GLU A 56 6.26 -5.72 6.19
C GLU A 56 5.67 -5.92 7.57
N PHE A 57 4.88 -6.99 7.72
CA PHE A 57 4.29 -7.39 8.98
C PHE A 57 5.01 -8.62 9.50
N ASP A 58 5.56 -8.54 10.70
CA ASP A 58 6.16 -9.67 11.41
C ASP A 58 5.21 -10.21 12.48
N ASP A 59 4.10 -9.53 12.70
CA ASP A 59 3.08 -9.88 13.68
C ASP A 59 1.74 -9.32 13.22
N GLU A 60 0.67 -9.61 13.96
CA GLU A 60 -0.64 -9.04 13.63
C GLU A 60 -0.67 -7.55 13.84
N GLY A 61 -1.53 -6.88 13.13
CA GLY A 61 -1.72 -5.44 13.28
C GLY A 61 -2.19 -4.77 12.02
N GLU A 62 -2.16 -3.45 12.06
CA GLU A 62 -2.59 -2.60 10.95
C GLU A 62 -1.54 -1.54 10.66
N ILE A 63 -1.38 -1.25 9.37
CA ILE A 63 -0.55 -0.15 8.90
C ILE A 63 -1.43 0.68 7.99
N ASP A 64 -1.45 2.00 8.20
CA ASP A 64 -2.17 2.93 7.35
C ASP A 64 -1.16 3.72 6.52
N ILE A 65 -1.36 3.72 5.22
CA ILE A 65 -0.56 4.52 4.30
C ILE A 65 -1.46 5.65 3.79
N TRP A 66 -1.05 6.89 4.07
CA TRP A 66 -1.76 8.09 3.62
C TRP A 66 -1.03 8.65 2.42
N PHE A 67 -1.72 8.77 1.30
CA PHE A 67 -1.07 9.15 0.05
C PHE A 67 -1.99 9.91 -0.89
N ILE A 68 -1.37 10.61 -1.83
CA ILE A 68 -2.08 11.28 -2.92
C ILE A 68 -1.45 10.77 -4.21
N PRO A 69 -2.21 10.00 -5.02
CA PRO A 69 -1.69 9.58 -6.33
C PRO A 69 -1.52 10.80 -7.23
N GLN A 70 -0.41 10.84 -7.96
CA GLN A 70 -0.01 12.00 -8.75
C GLN A 70 -0.16 11.78 -10.25
N ARG A 71 -0.37 10.54 -10.69
CA ARG A 71 -0.39 10.22 -12.11
C ARG A 71 -1.42 9.14 -12.41
N PRO A 72 -2.29 9.34 -13.42
CA PRO A 72 -3.20 8.29 -13.86
C PRO A 72 -2.46 7.05 -14.35
N GLY A 73 -3.04 5.89 -14.14
CA GLY A 73 -2.47 4.63 -14.58
C GLY A 73 -3.03 3.45 -13.80
N GLU A 74 -2.50 2.27 -14.10
CA GLU A 74 -2.84 1.07 -13.37
C GLU A 74 -1.57 0.57 -12.67
N TYR A 75 -1.67 0.42 -11.36
CA TYR A 75 -0.51 0.10 -10.51
C TYR A 75 -0.80 -1.13 -9.69
N SER A 76 0.02 -2.16 -9.87
CA SER A 76 -0.14 -3.42 -9.14
C SER A 76 0.35 -3.32 -7.70
N TYR A 77 -0.30 -4.07 -6.82
CA TYR A 77 0.23 -4.33 -5.48
C TYR A 77 0.18 -5.84 -5.24
N TYR A 78 1.07 -6.33 -4.41
CA TYR A 78 1.14 -7.76 -4.15
C TYR A 78 1.88 -8.05 -2.84
N VAL A 79 1.61 -9.23 -2.29
CA VAL A 79 2.36 -9.75 -1.16
C VAL A 79 3.42 -10.68 -1.73
N GLU A 80 4.69 -10.39 -1.45
CA GLU A 80 5.83 -11.10 -1.99
C GLU A 80 5.75 -12.60 -1.69
N GLY A 81 5.86 -13.40 -2.74
CA GLY A 81 5.80 -14.86 -2.62
C GLY A 81 4.40 -15.44 -2.62
N LEU A 82 3.36 -14.62 -2.53
CA LEU A 82 1.96 -15.07 -2.44
C LEU A 82 1.09 -14.56 -3.58
N GLU A 83 1.70 -14.01 -4.62
CA GLU A 83 0.97 -13.38 -5.73
C GLU A 83 0.01 -14.35 -6.41
N THR A 84 0.44 -15.61 -6.57
CA THR A 84 -0.37 -16.63 -7.24
C THR A 84 -1.47 -17.20 -6.36
N GLN A 85 -1.52 -16.81 -5.09
CA GLN A 85 -2.50 -17.29 -4.13
C GLN A 85 -3.60 -16.25 -3.85
N GLY A 86 -3.72 -15.25 -4.73
CA GLY A 86 -4.76 -14.23 -4.61
C GLY A 86 -4.38 -13.03 -3.76
N PHE A 87 -3.13 -12.96 -3.29
CA PHE A 87 -2.65 -11.82 -2.49
C PHE A 87 -2.03 -10.76 -3.40
N SER A 88 -2.83 -10.28 -4.33
CA SER A 88 -2.43 -9.23 -5.25
C SER A 88 -3.66 -8.44 -5.70
N GLY A 89 -3.43 -7.30 -6.30
CA GLY A 89 -4.50 -6.47 -6.82
C GLY A 89 -3.97 -5.32 -7.65
N VAL A 90 -4.85 -4.37 -7.93
CA VAL A 90 -4.49 -3.23 -8.76
C VAL A 90 -5.19 -1.96 -8.26
N PHE A 91 -4.47 -0.86 -8.30
CA PHE A 91 -5.04 0.48 -8.17
C PHE A 91 -5.18 1.07 -9.56
N VAL A 92 -6.39 1.46 -9.90
CA VAL A 92 -6.66 2.18 -11.14
C VAL A 92 -6.81 3.65 -10.77
N VAL A 93 -5.84 4.45 -11.15
CA VAL A 93 -5.81 5.88 -10.87
C VAL A 93 -6.33 6.61 -12.08
N LYS A 94 -7.35 7.42 -11.89
CA LYS A 94 -7.98 8.19 -12.97
C LYS A 94 -7.61 9.66 -12.93
#